data_6bb9bcd2fcfe281b4216a3959c5c1beb
#
_entry.id   6bb9bcd2fcfe281b4216a3959c5c1beb
#
_cell.length_a   1.000
_cell.length_b   1.000
_cell.length_c   1.000
_cell.angle_alpha   90.00
_cell.angle_beta   90.00
_cell.angle_gamma   90.00
#
_symmetry.space_group_name_H-M   'P 1'
#
loop_
_entity.id
_entity.type
_entity.pdbx_description
1 polymer ?
#
loop_
_entity_poly.entity_id
_entity_poly.type
_entity_poly.pdbx_seq_one_letter_code
_entity_poly.pdbx_strand_id
1 'polypeptide(L)'
;MYNRNGTYIYFHISVSEVHVMNLQQLRYAVEVAKTGSITAAAKNLYMGQPNLSKNIRELEAELGITLFERTARGVAPTKNGEDFLGYARSIIAQMESLETMFGPHTETGTQLSVCAPRASYVAQAFSRYLGAEGRAPLQVQYRETSAAAVISDVASGTANLGVVRWQAEHA
;
A
#
# COMPACT_ATOMS: atom_id res chain seq x y z
N MET A 1 21.84 -7.95 -38.64
CA MET A 1 21.57 -7.52 -40.02
C MET A 1 22.83 -7.76 -40.84
N TYR A 2 22.78 -8.46 -41.95
CA TYR A 2 23.91 -8.85 -42.79
C TYR A 2 24.15 -7.75 -43.82
N ASN A 3 25.40 -7.22 -43.86
CA ASN A 3 25.71 -6.21 -44.86
C ASN A 3 26.42 -6.88 -46.08
N ARG A 4 26.36 -6.29 -47.27
CA ARG A 4 26.88 -6.80 -48.55
C ARG A 4 28.39 -7.13 -48.55
N ASN A 5 29.14 -6.73 -47.52
CA ASN A 5 30.60 -6.94 -47.42
C ASN A 5 31.00 -8.04 -46.42
N GLY A 6 30.08 -8.89 -45.97
CA GLY A 6 30.40 -10.01 -45.06
C GLY A 6 30.80 -9.61 -43.63
N THR A 7 30.55 -8.36 -43.20
CA THR A 7 30.87 -7.90 -41.87
C THR A 7 29.68 -8.08 -40.92
N TYR A 8 29.88 -8.81 -39.84
CA TYR A 8 28.90 -8.92 -38.75
C TYR A 8 28.93 -7.65 -37.93
N ILE A 9 27.82 -6.90 -37.93
CA ILE A 9 27.63 -5.77 -37.03
C ILE A 9 26.94 -6.32 -35.78
N TYR A 10 27.69 -6.44 -34.71
CA TYR A 10 27.15 -6.77 -33.39
C TYR A 10 26.66 -5.45 -32.76
N PHE A 11 25.34 -5.28 -32.69
CA PHE A 11 24.75 -4.28 -31.82
C PHE A 11 24.82 -4.82 -30.40
N HIS A 12 25.76 -4.31 -29.60
CA HIS A 12 25.72 -4.47 -28.16
C HIS A 12 24.59 -3.56 -27.66
N ILE A 13 23.38 -4.09 -27.55
CA ILE A 13 22.34 -3.44 -26.76
C ILE A 13 22.79 -3.64 -25.31
N SER A 14 23.47 -2.63 -24.77
CA SER A 14 23.58 -2.52 -23.32
C SER A 14 22.15 -2.29 -22.82
N VAL A 15 21.50 -3.36 -22.42
CA VAL A 15 20.37 -3.27 -21.51
C VAL A 15 20.99 -2.76 -20.23
N SER A 16 21.09 -1.43 -20.10
CA SER A 16 21.27 -0.83 -18.77
C SER A 16 20.23 -1.51 -17.92
N GLU A 17 20.64 -2.14 -16.83
CA GLU A 17 19.72 -2.72 -15.86
C GLU A 17 18.66 -1.65 -15.58
N VAL A 18 17.49 -1.83 -16.16
CA VAL A 18 16.34 -1.02 -15.83
C VAL A 18 16.04 -1.43 -14.41
N HIS A 19 16.58 -0.69 -13.46
CA HIS A 19 16.20 -0.81 -12.07
C HIS A 19 14.71 -0.46 -12.02
N VAL A 20 13.89 -1.48 -12.13
CA VAL A 20 12.45 -1.33 -12.04
C VAL A 20 12.11 -1.33 -10.56
N MET A 21 11.60 -0.19 -10.09
CA MET A 21 10.99 -0.08 -8.77
C MET A 21 10.16 -1.34 -8.46
N ASN A 22 10.35 -1.94 -7.31
CA ASN A 22 9.69 -3.18 -6.91
C ASN A 22 8.75 -2.97 -5.72
N LEU A 23 7.84 -3.92 -5.54
CA LEU A 23 6.83 -3.88 -4.46
C LEU A 23 7.46 -3.76 -3.07
N GLN A 24 8.65 -4.35 -2.88
CA GLN A 24 9.36 -4.29 -1.61
C GLN A 24 9.81 -2.86 -1.26
N GLN A 25 10.27 -2.09 -2.26
CA GLN A 25 10.63 -0.68 -2.08
C GLN A 25 9.40 0.17 -1.73
N LEU A 26 8.23 -0.12 -2.32
CA LEU A 26 6.96 0.53 -1.94
C LEU A 26 6.61 0.25 -0.48
N ARG A 27 6.71 -1.00 -0.03
CA ARG A 27 6.47 -1.39 1.36
C ARG A 27 7.43 -0.68 2.32
N TYR A 28 8.70 -0.55 1.95
CA TYR A 28 9.70 0.18 2.73
C TYR A 28 9.34 1.66 2.89
N ALA A 29 8.98 2.33 1.80
CA ALA A 29 8.60 3.74 1.83
C ALA A 29 7.33 3.96 2.70
N VAL A 30 6.33 3.11 2.56
CA VAL A 30 5.10 3.18 3.36
C VAL A 30 5.39 2.98 4.85
N GLU A 31 6.26 2.03 5.23
CA GLU A 31 6.60 1.79 6.64
C GLU A 31 7.43 2.95 7.24
N VAL A 32 8.34 3.55 6.46
CA VAL A 32 9.08 4.76 6.89
C VAL A 32 8.11 5.92 7.14
N ALA A 33 7.17 6.16 6.24
CA ALA A 33 6.15 7.20 6.40
C ALA A 33 5.27 6.96 7.64
N LYS A 34 4.86 5.71 7.87
CA LYS A 34 4.01 5.32 9.00
C LYS A 34 4.70 5.55 10.35
N THR A 35 5.99 5.24 10.43
CA THR A 35 6.74 5.33 11.70
C THR A 35 7.36 6.71 11.94
N GLY A 36 7.54 7.52 10.91
CA GLY A 36 8.29 8.77 10.96
C GLY A 36 9.79 8.59 11.32
N SER A 37 10.32 7.35 11.21
CA SER A 37 11.67 7.02 11.64
C SER A 37 12.23 5.83 10.86
N ILE A 38 13.34 6.02 10.17
CA ILE A 38 14.02 4.93 9.45
C ILE A 38 14.43 3.80 10.40
N THR A 39 14.87 4.14 11.61
CA THR A 39 15.28 3.14 12.62
C THR A 39 14.09 2.31 13.10
N ALA A 40 12.95 2.95 13.39
CA ALA A 40 11.74 2.24 13.81
C ALA A 40 11.18 1.39 12.67
N ALA A 41 11.14 1.93 11.44
CA ALA A 41 10.72 1.17 10.25
C ALA A 41 11.60 -0.05 10.02
N ALA A 42 12.92 0.10 10.11
CA ALA A 42 13.87 -1.01 9.95
C ALA A 42 13.62 -2.13 10.97
N LYS A 43 13.33 -1.76 12.22
CA LYS A 43 12.99 -2.72 13.28
C LYS A 43 11.69 -3.48 12.94
N ASN A 44 10.65 -2.78 12.50
CA ASN A 44 9.38 -3.38 12.11
C ASN A 44 9.52 -4.31 10.90
N LEU A 45 10.44 -3.98 9.99
CA LEU A 45 10.74 -4.75 8.79
C LEU A 45 11.79 -5.86 9.01
N TYR A 46 12.24 -6.06 10.24
CA TYR A 46 13.28 -7.04 10.60
C TYR A 46 14.55 -6.91 9.78
N MET A 47 14.99 -5.69 9.49
CA MET A 47 16.19 -5.41 8.72
C MET A 47 17.11 -4.38 9.37
N GLY A 48 18.37 -4.30 8.90
CA GLY A 48 19.32 -3.30 9.36
C GLY A 48 18.94 -1.88 8.88
N GLN A 49 19.01 -0.89 9.77
CA GLN A 49 18.77 0.51 9.42
C GLN A 49 19.61 1.01 8.24
N PRO A 50 20.93 0.68 8.11
CA PRO A 50 21.74 1.08 6.94
C PRO A 50 21.17 0.56 5.62
N ASN A 51 20.65 -0.68 5.61
CA ASN A 51 20.07 -1.30 4.42
C ASN A 51 18.76 -0.59 4.03
N LEU A 52 17.87 -0.32 4.99
CA LEU A 52 16.64 0.42 4.70
C LEU A 52 16.96 1.83 4.18
N SER A 53 17.90 2.54 4.83
CA SER A 53 18.33 3.88 4.39
C SER A 53 18.93 3.86 2.97
N LYS A 54 19.66 2.82 2.61
CA LYS A 54 20.19 2.62 1.26
C LYS A 54 19.06 2.40 0.25
N ASN A 55 18.12 1.49 0.54
CA ASN A 55 16.98 1.20 -0.33
C ASN A 55 16.10 2.45 -0.60
N ILE A 56 15.84 3.27 0.42
CA ILE A 56 15.08 4.52 0.24
C ILE A 56 15.83 5.47 -0.69
N ARG A 57 17.15 5.66 -0.51
CA ARG A 57 17.95 6.52 -1.39
C ARG A 57 18.01 6.01 -2.83
N GLU A 58 18.10 4.70 -3.02
CA GLU A 58 18.06 4.09 -4.35
C GLU A 58 16.71 4.34 -5.03
N LEU A 59 15.61 4.16 -4.30
CA LEU A 59 14.27 4.48 -4.79
C LEU A 59 14.13 5.96 -5.16
N GLU A 60 14.60 6.88 -4.33
CA GLU A 60 14.61 8.32 -4.61
C GLU A 60 15.44 8.66 -5.86
N ALA A 61 16.60 8.01 -6.03
CA ALA A 61 17.45 8.18 -7.19
C ALA A 61 16.79 7.64 -8.48
N GLU A 62 16.14 6.50 -8.44
CA GLU A 62 15.39 5.93 -9.55
C GLU A 62 14.23 6.82 -10.00
N LEU A 63 13.51 7.39 -9.04
CA LEU A 63 12.38 8.28 -9.30
C LEU A 63 12.80 9.71 -9.67
N GLY A 64 14.04 10.10 -9.40
CA GLY A 64 14.53 11.45 -9.57
C GLY A 64 13.87 12.48 -8.63
N ILE A 65 13.28 12.04 -7.53
CA ILE A 65 12.61 12.89 -6.54
C ILE A 65 13.03 12.53 -5.11
N THR A 66 12.95 13.48 -4.21
CA THR A 66 13.12 13.24 -2.77
C THR A 66 11.76 12.87 -2.18
N LEU A 67 11.67 11.69 -1.56
CA LEU A 67 10.45 11.22 -0.91
C LEU A 67 10.35 11.69 0.54
N PHE A 68 11.49 11.78 1.21
CA PHE A 68 11.52 12.07 2.65
C PHE A 68 12.51 13.19 2.97
N GLU A 69 12.15 14.01 3.93
CA GLU A 69 13.01 15.04 4.52
C GLU A 69 13.21 14.80 6.00
N ARG A 70 14.35 15.27 6.50
CA ARG A 70 14.65 15.23 7.94
C ARG A 70 14.02 16.42 8.64
N THR A 71 13.31 16.14 9.71
CA THR A 71 12.69 17.15 10.57
C THR A 71 13.23 17.05 11.99
N ALA A 72 12.94 18.03 12.83
CA ALA A 72 13.29 17.98 14.27
C ALA A 72 12.64 16.80 15.01
N ARG A 73 11.56 16.20 14.44
CA ARG A 73 10.80 15.09 15.04
C ARG A 73 11.10 13.74 14.38
N GLY A 74 12.04 13.69 13.42
CA GLY A 74 12.39 12.47 12.70
C GLY A 74 12.38 12.66 11.18
N VAL A 75 11.66 11.81 10.48
CA VAL A 75 11.55 11.79 9.01
C VAL A 75 10.09 12.03 8.63
N ALA A 76 9.85 12.96 7.70
CA ALA A 76 8.54 13.26 7.17
C ALA A 76 8.54 13.15 5.63
N PRO A 77 7.43 12.76 5.00
CA PRO A 77 7.31 12.81 3.55
C PRO A 77 7.38 14.26 3.03
N THR A 78 8.02 14.44 1.88
CA THR A 78 7.90 15.67 1.09
C THR A 78 6.53 15.72 0.40
N LYS A 79 6.19 16.82 -0.29
CA LYS A 79 4.98 16.88 -1.10
C LYS A 79 4.95 15.78 -2.18
N ASN A 80 6.05 15.59 -2.91
CA ASN A 80 6.17 14.49 -3.89
C ASN A 80 6.11 13.12 -3.20
N GLY A 81 6.65 13.01 -1.98
CA GLY A 81 6.58 11.83 -1.16
C GLY A 81 5.15 11.46 -0.76
N GLU A 82 4.32 12.42 -0.39
CA GLU A 82 2.90 12.21 -0.07
C GLU A 82 2.13 11.65 -1.29
N ASP A 83 2.32 12.27 -2.46
CA ASP A 83 1.70 11.82 -3.70
C ASP A 83 2.14 10.39 -4.06
N PHE A 84 3.45 10.12 -4.01
CA PHE A 84 4.02 8.79 -4.23
C PHE A 84 3.46 7.75 -3.26
N LEU A 85 3.40 8.07 -1.97
CA LEU A 85 2.88 7.18 -0.94
C LEU A 85 1.40 6.86 -1.13
N GLY A 86 0.62 7.77 -1.69
CA GLY A 86 -0.77 7.52 -2.09
C GLY A 86 -0.86 6.39 -3.10
N TYR A 87 -0.08 6.47 -4.18
CA TYR A 87 -0.01 5.41 -5.20
C TYR A 87 0.58 4.12 -4.65
N ALA A 88 1.65 4.20 -3.86
CA ALA A 88 2.30 3.03 -3.27
C ALA A 88 1.33 2.20 -2.41
N ARG A 89 0.53 2.87 -1.56
CA ARG A 89 -0.50 2.20 -0.74
C ARG A 89 -1.56 1.52 -1.60
N SER A 90 -2.00 2.18 -2.68
CA SER A 90 -2.99 1.62 -3.60
C SER A 90 -2.47 0.36 -4.30
N ILE A 91 -1.23 0.38 -4.79
CA ILE A 91 -0.59 -0.77 -5.45
C ILE A 91 -0.45 -1.94 -4.47
N ILE A 92 0.01 -1.68 -3.24
CA ILE A 92 0.14 -2.71 -2.20
C ILE A 92 -1.23 -3.34 -1.90
N ALA A 93 -2.28 -2.53 -1.73
CA ALA A 93 -3.62 -3.02 -1.45
C ALA A 93 -4.19 -3.87 -2.60
N GLN A 94 -3.95 -3.48 -3.85
CA GLN A 94 -4.34 -4.26 -5.03
C GLN A 94 -3.61 -5.61 -5.09
N MET A 95 -2.31 -5.63 -4.77
CA MET A 95 -1.53 -6.87 -4.71
C MET A 95 -2.03 -7.81 -3.61
N GLU A 96 -2.32 -7.28 -2.44
CA GLU A 96 -2.91 -8.05 -1.33
C GLU A 96 -4.30 -8.60 -1.69
N SER A 97 -5.09 -7.86 -2.46
CA SER A 97 -6.37 -8.35 -3.00
C SER A 97 -6.19 -9.49 -3.98
N LEU A 98 -5.18 -9.41 -4.86
CA LEU A 98 -4.83 -10.51 -5.78
C LEU A 98 -4.36 -11.76 -5.03
N GLU A 99 -3.50 -11.59 -4.03
CA GLU A 99 -3.04 -12.68 -3.17
C GLU A 99 -4.19 -13.35 -2.43
N THR A 100 -5.18 -12.57 -2.00
CA THR A 100 -6.40 -13.09 -1.36
C THR A 100 -7.31 -13.84 -2.34
N MET A 101 -7.42 -13.37 -3.59
CA MET A 101 -8.27 -14.00 -4.62
C MET A 101 -7.67 -15.26 -5.24
N PHE A 102 -6.36 -15.26 -5.46
CA PHE A 102 -5.68 -16.27 -6.28
C PHE A 102 -4.54 -16.99 -5.56
N GLY A 103 -4.17 -16.55 -4.36
CA GLY A 103 -3.16 -17.21 -3.53
C GLY A 103 -3.62 -18.61 -3.08
N PRO A 104 -2.69 -19.48 -2.66
CA PRO A 104 -3.06 -20.77 -2.13
C PRO A 104 -4.04 -20.55 -0.97
N HIS A 105 -5.25 -21.03 -1.13
CA HIS A 105 -6.28 -21.03 -0.09
C HIS A 105 -5.81 -21.94 1.06
N THR A 106 -4.92 -21.45 1.89
CA THR A 106 -4.91 -21.91 3.27
C THR A 106 -6.28 -21.50 3.82
N GLU A 107 -6.97 -22.40 4.48
CA GLU A 107 -8.33 -22.24 5.06
C GLU A 107 -8.43 -21.09 6.09
N THR A 108 -7.71 -20.02 5.91
CA THR A 108 -7.84 -18.77 6.63
C THR A 108 -9.04 -18.03 6.04
N GLY A 109 -10.15 -18.10 6.75
CA GLY A 109 -11.47 -17.60 6.35
C GLY A 109 -11.45 -16.24 5.67
N THR A 110 -12.49 -16.00 4.86
CA THR A 110 -12.69 -14.76 4.11
C THR A 110 -12.37 -13.52 4.97
N GLN A 111 -11.43 -12.71 4.52
CA GLN A 111 -11.05 -11.49 5.21
C GLN A 111 -12.01 -10.36 4.81
N LEU A 112 -12.69 -9.76 5.78
CA LEU A 112 -13.58 -8.62 5.55
C LEU A 112 -13.10 -7.42 6.34
N SER A 113 -12.67 -6.36 5.64
CA SER A 113 -12.34 -5.07 6.23
C SER A 113 -13.47 -4.07 6.00
N VAL A 114 -14.02 -3.54 7.08
CA VAL A 114 -15.14 -2.59 7.07
C VAL A 114 -14.71 -1.29 7.73
N CYS A 115 -14.99 -0.16 7.09
CA CYS A 115 -14.79 1.15 7.69
C CYS A 115 -16.09 1.96 7.70
N ALA A 116 -16.31 2.71 8.78
CA ALA A 116 -17.51 3.51 8.99
C ALA A 116 -17.21 4.74 9.84
N PRO A 117 -17.98 5.84 9.74
CA PRO A 117 -17.98 6.88 10.74
C PRO A 117 -18.43 6.33 12.09
N ARG A 118 -17.92 6.95 13.17
CA ARG A 118 -18.31 6.56 14.53
C ARG A 118 -19.81 6.68 14.71
N ALA A 119 -20.47 5.51 14.78
CA ALA A 119 -21.91 5.41 14.96
C ALA A 119 -22.26 4.08 15.63
N SER A 120 -22.77 4.14 16.84
CA SER A 120 -23.07 2.95 17.65
C SER A 120 -24.02 1.97 16.97
N TYR A 121 -24.98 2.45 16.16
CA TYR A 121 -25.91 1.60 15.42
C TYR A 121 -25.24 0.79 14.32
N VAL A 122 -24.19 1.33 13.67
CA VAL A 122 -23.41 0.60 12.64
C VAL A 122 -22.61 -0.52 13.30
N ALA A 123 -21.87 -0.21 14.36
CA ALA A 123 -21.11 -1.20 15.12
C ALA A 123 -22.02 -2.31 15.68
N GLN A 124 -23.19 -1.95 16.21
CA GLN A 124 -24.17 -2.91 16.74
C GLN A 124 -24.76 -3.80 15.65
N ALA A 125 -25.14 -3.22 14.49
CA ALA A 125 -25.66 -3.99 13.36
C ALA A 125 -24.61 -4.97 12.84
N PHE A 126 -23.37 -4.52 12.77
CA PHE A 126 -22.24 -5.34 12.33
C PHE A 126 -21.91 -6.47 13.33
N SER A 127 -21.93 -6.19 14.62
CA SER A 127 -21.75 -7.20 15.67
C SER A 127 -22.86 -8.28 15.61
N ARG A 128 -24.11 -7.90 15.38
CA ARG A 128 -25.21 -8.86 15.19
C ARG A 128 -25.03 -9.70 13.93
N TYR A 129 -24.55 -9.08 12.84
CA TYR A 129 -24.23 -9.80 11.61
C TYR A 129 -23.17 -10.88 11.83
N LEU A 130 -22.12 -10.58 12.58
CA LEU A 130 -21.05 -11.53 12.90
C LEU A 130 -21.48 -12.64 13.85
N GLY A 131 -22.38 -12.38 14.78
CA GLY A 131 -22.88 -13.35 15.75
C GLY A 131 -23.96 -14.31 15.21
N ALA A 132 -24.36 -14.19 13.93
CA ALA A 132 -25.33 -15.10 13.33
C ALA A 132 -24.70 -16.47 13.05
N GLU A 133 -25.34 -17.54 13.52
CA GLU A 133 -24.89 -18.93 13.39
C GLU A 133 -24.81 -19.39 11.92
N GLY A 134 -23.92 -20.34 11.63
CA GLY A 134 -23.82 -21.04 10.33
C GLY A 134 -22.93 -20.38 9.28
N ARG A 135 -22.05 -19.45 9.65
CA ARG A 135 -21.12 -18.80 8.71
C ARG A 135 -19.75 -19.47 8.72
N ALA A 136 -19.11 -19.48 7.56
CA ALA A 136 -17.70 -19.84 7.43
C ALA A 136 -16.82 -18.93 8.32
N PRO A 137 -15.67 -19.39 8.79
CA PRO A 137 -14.76 -18.58 9.57
C PRO A 137 -14.40 -17.32 8.78
N LEU A 138 -14.75 -16.17 9.33
CA LEU A 138 -14.56 -14.86 8.73
C LEU A 138 -13.60 -14.07 9.63
N GLN A 139 -12.45 -13.69 9.09
CA GLN A 139 -11.57 -12.73 9.76
C GLN A 139 -12.07 -11.32 9.45
N VAL A 140 -12.48 -10.59 10.48
CA VAL A 140 -13.10 -9.27 10.30
C VAL A 140 -12.26 -8.19 10.95
N GLN A 141 -12.01 -7.13 10.19
CA GLN A 141 -11.43 -5.89 10.67
C GLN A 141 -12.49 -4.78 10.56
N TYR A 142 -12.91 -4.22 11.68
CA TYR A 142 -13.82 -3.07 11.72
C TYR A 142 -13.07 -1.83 12.21
N ARG A 143 -13.14 -0.73 11.45
CA ARG A 143 -12.46 0.52 11.78
C ARG A 143 -13.40 1.72 11.72
N GLU A 144 -13.38 2.53 12.78
CA GLU A 144 -14.10 3.80 12.79
C GLU A 144 -13.18 4.95 12.32
N THR A 145 -13.68 5.76 11.37
CA THR A 145 -12.94 6.89 10.80
C THR A 145 -13.90 7.99 10.31
N SER A 146 -13.40 9.06 9.70
CA SER A 146 -14.25 10.10 9.12
C SER A 146 -14.89 9.64 7.81
N ALA A 147 -16.02 10.24 7.41
CA ALA A 147 -16.69 9.90 6.15
C ALA A 147 -15.79 10.08 4.91
N ALA A 148 -14.94 11.12 4.90
CA ALA A 148 -13.98 11.35 3.83
C ALA A 148 -12.91 10.24 3.79
N ALA A 149 -12.42 9.81 4.95
CA ALA A 149 -11.48 8.71 5.04
C ALA A 149 -12.11 7.37 4.64
N VAL A 150 -13.40 7.13 4.96
CA VAL A 150 -14.13 5.94 4.48
C VAL A 150 -14.12 5.87 2.96
N ILE A 151 -14.45 6.98 2.28
CA ILE A 151 -14.45 7.05 0.82
C ILE A 151 -13.06 6.78 0.25
N SER A 152 -12.03 7.42 0.83
CA SER A 152 -10.63 7.23 0.42
C SER A 152 -10.16 5.78 0.61
N ASP A 153 -10.49 5.16 1.75
CA ASP A 153 -10.09 3.81 2.09
C ASP A 153 -10.70 2.76 1.16
N VAL A 154 -11.98 2.93 0.79
CA VAL A 154 -12.63 2.05 -0.18
C VAL A 154 -12.08 2.29 -1.59
N ALA A 155 -11.89 3.54 -2.00
CA ALA A 155 -11.35 3.88 -3.31
C ALA A 155 -9.92 3.38 -3.52
N SER A 156 -9.11 3.36 -2.44
CA SER A 156 -7.73 2.83 -2.47
C SER A 156 -7.62 1.33 -2.24
N GLY A 157 -8.73 0.62 -2.01
CA GLY A 157 -8.72 -0.80 -1.68
C GLY A 157 -8.23 -1.13 -0.25
N THR A 158 -8.04 -0.13 0.61
CA THR A 158 -7.65 -0.33 2.02
C THR A 158 -8.78 -0.93 2.86
N ALA A 159 -10.03 -0.77 2.43
CA ALA A 159 -11.18 -1.41 3.01
C ALA A 159 -12.08 -2.03 1.93
N ASN A 160 -12.63 -3.22 2.22
CA ASN A 160 -13.54 -3.91 1.30
C ASN A 160 -14.93 -3.27 1.27
N LEU A 161 -15.36 -2.72 2.41
CA LEU A 161 -16.67 -2.11 2.58
C LEU A 161 -16.57 -0.81 3.38
N GLY A 162 -17.24 0.22 2.88
CA GLY A 162 -17.39 1.50 3.57
C GLY A 162 -18.87 1.81 3.82
N VAL A 163 -19.20 2.27 5.01
CA VAL A 163 -20.52 2.78 5.34
C VAL A 163 -20.43 4.29 5.49
N VAL A 164 -21.21 5.04 4.71
CA VAL A 164 -21.33 6.49 4.84
C VAL A 164 -22.79 6.89 4.92
N ARG A 165 -23.08 7.93 5.68
CA ARG A 165 -24.40 8.54 5.71
C ARG A 165 -24.45 9.62 4.64
N TRP A 166 -25.36 9.47 3.70
CA TRP A 166 -25.64 10.48 2.68
C TRP A 166 -26.95 11.20 3.02
N GLN A 167 -26.93 12.51 2.95
CA GLN A 167 -28.13 13.32 3.08
C GLN A 167 -28.38 13.94 1.70
N ALA A 168 -29.47 13.52 1.03
CA ALA A 168 -29.89 14.18 -0.19
C ALA A 168 -30.33 15.59 0.17
N GLU A 169 -29.69 16.62 -0.37
CA GLU A 169 -30.22 17.96 -0.36
C GLU A 169 -31.50 17.92 -1.20
N HIS A 170 -32.60 18.39 -0.60
CA HIS A 170 -33.84 18.54 -1.33
C HIS A 170 -33.59 19.60 -2.43
N ALA A 171 -33.64 19.17 -3.71
CA ALA A 171 -33.69 20.04 -4.87
C ALA A 171 -35.01 20.75 -4.94
#